data_3ac2b3292a9e59bf8e0f11f1181b79db
#
_entry.id   3ac2b3292a9e59bf8e0f11f1181b79db
#
_cell.length_a   1.000
_cell.length_b   1.000
_cell.length_c   1.000
_cell.angle_alpha   90.00
_cell.angle_beta   90.00
_cell.angle_gamma   90.00
#
_symmetry.space_group_name_H-M   'P 1'
#
loop_
_entity.id
_entity.type
_entity.pdbx_description
1 polymer ?
#
loop_
_entity_poly.entity_id
_entity_poly.type
_entity_poly.pdbx_seq_one_letter_code
_entity_poly.pdbx_strand_id
1 'polypeptide(L)'
;MKKTLAIIRHDPWLEPYSDAINGRHDEAVRKEKELAGKGGTLVDFANAHKYFGLHKTRSGWAFREWAPNATAVYLIGSFNNWTEKAEFALTRIDGGVWEITLPKDVLRHGDLYKLKVHWDGGCGERIPAYSTRTVQDEKTLIFSAQVWQPARPYKFKVADFKPQTNPLLIYECHIGM
;
A
#
# COMPACT_ATOMS: atom_id res chain seq x y z
N MET A 1 -40.53 -4.51 -8.87
CA MET A 1 -39.88 -4.50 -10.20
C MET A 1 -38.36 -4.30 -9.97
N LYS A 2 -37.51 -5.18 -10.50
CA LYS A 2 -36.06 -4.98 -10.48
C LYS A 2 -35.75 -3.72 -11.31
N LYS A 3 -34.97 -2.79 -10.78
CA LYS A 3 -34.56 -1.56 -11.46
C LYS A 3 -33.62 -1.92 -12.61
N THR A 4 -34.01 -1.67 -13.85
CA THR A 4 -33.14 -1.89 -15.02
C THR A 4 -32.00 -0.89 -14.99
N LEU A 5 -30.75 -1.37 -14.99
CA LEU A 5 -29.57 -0.53 -15.04
C LEU A 5 -29.49 0.30 -16.32
N ALA A 6 -28.90 1.49 -16.24
CA ALA A 6 -28.79 2.40 -17.37
C ALA A 6 -28.09 1.77 -18.58
N ILE A 7 -27.05 0.98 -18.35
CA ILE A 7 -26.30 0.29 -19.41
C ILE A 7 -27.19 -0.61 -20.26
N ILE A 8 -28.14 -1.36 -19.66
CA ILE A 8 -29.07 -2.24 -20.38
C ILE A 8 -30.09 -1.42 -21.20
N ARG A 9 -30.47 -0.24 -20.67
CA ARG A 9 -31.39 0.67 -21.41
C ARG A 9 -30.72 1.36 -22.60
N HIS A 10 -29.40 1.60 -22.50
CA HIS A 10 -28.63 2.23 -23.58
C HIS A 10 -28.26 1.24 -24.68
N ASP A 11 -28.10 -0.04 -24.33
CA ASP A 11 -27.77 -1.12 -25.28
C ASP A 11 -28.74 -2.29 -25.11
N PRO A 12 -29.78 -2.37 -25.97
CA PRO A 12 -30.79 -3.44 -25.93
C PRO A 12 -30.21 -4.85 -26.14
N TRP A 13 -29.04 -5.00 -26.79
CA TRP A 13 -28.39 -6.29 -26.96
C TRP A 13 -27.93 -6.91 -25.63
N LEU A 14 -27.89 -6.13 -24.56
CA LEU A 14 -27.57 -6.59 -23.21
C LEU A 14 -28.78 -7.15 -22.45
N GLU A 15 -29.99 -7.02 -22.98
CA GLU A 15 -31.21 -7.46 -22.31
C GLU A 15 -31.19 -8.96 -21.95
N PRO A 16 -30.75 -9.89 -22.84
CA PRO A 16 -30.64 -11.30 -22.49
C PRO A 16 -29.69 -11.60 -21.32
N TYR A 17 -28.79 -10.67 -21.03
CA TYR A 17 -27.77 -10.78 -19.95
C TYR A 17 -28.12 -9.96 -18.71
N SER A 18 -29.33 -9.42 -18.63
CA SER A 18 -29.76 -8.50 -17.56
C SER A 18 -29.56 -9.07 -16.17
N ASP A 19 -29.88 -10.35 -15.95
CA ASP A 19 -29.74 -10.97 -14.64
C ASP A 19 -28.25 -11.06 -14.21
N ALA A 20 -27.38 -11.40 -15.13
CA ALA A 20 -25.94 -11.45 -14.85
C ALA A 20 -25.36 -10.07 -14.58
N ILE A 21 -25.78 -9.05 -15.33
CA ILE A 21 -25.34 -7.66 -15.18
C ILE A 21 -25.84 -7.08 -13.84
N ASN A 22 -27.14 -7.30 -13.53
CA ASN A 22 -27.71 -6.85 -12.26
C ASN A 22 -27.04 -7.59 -11.08
N GLY A 23 -26.79 -8.89 -11.19
CA GLY A 23 -26.11 -9.67 -10.14
C GLY A 23 -24.72 -9.13 -9.83
N ARG A 24 -23.93 -8.81 -10.85
CA ARG A 24 -22.59 -8.18 -10.67
C ARG A 24 -22.68 -6.80 -10.04
N HIS A 25 -23.65 -6.00 -10.46
CA HIS A 25 -23.89 -4.68 -9.87
C HIS A 25 -24.27 -4.77 -8.39
N ASP A 26 -25.23 -5.65 -8.08
CA ASP A 26 -25.70 -5.86 -6.70
C ASP A 26 -24.56 -6.36 -5.80
N GLU A 27 -23.71 -7.25 -6.32
CA GLU A 27 -22.53 -7.75 -5.61
C GLU A 27 -21.51 -6.61 -5.35
N ALA A 28 -21.24 -5.75 -6.34
CA ALA A 28 -20.36 -4.60 -6.17
C ALA A 28 -20.89 -3.63 -5.09
N VAL A 29 -22.20 -3.33 -5.13
CA VAL A 29 -22.84 -2.46 -4.13
C VAL A 29 -22.83 -3.11 -2.74
N ARG A 30 -23.07 -4.42 -2.66
CA ARG A 30 -22.98 -5.16 -1.41
C ARG A 30 -21.58 -5.08 -0.81
N LYS A 31 -20.56 -5.32 -1.65
CA LYS A 31 -19.15 -5.27 -1.22
C LYS A 31 -18.72 -3.87 -0.81
N GLU A 32 -19.15 -2.85 -1.54
CA GLU A 32 -18.90 -1.46 -1.15
C GLU A 32 -19.44 -1.15 0.25
N LYS A 33 -20.70 -1.52 0.51
CA LYS A 33 -21.32 -1.32 1.85
C LYS A 33 -20.61 -2.11 2.96
N GLU A 34 -20.18 -3.32 2.66
CA GLU A 34 -19.42 -4.16 3.60
C GLU A 34 -18.09 -3.48 3.97
N LEU A 35 -17.34 -2.99 2.98
CA LEU A 35 -16.02 -2.37 3.19
C LEU A 35 -16.13 -0.98 3.85
N ALA A 36 -17.08 -0.17 3.39
CA ALA A 36 -17.27 1.18 3.92
C ALA A 36 -17.83 1.20 5.35
N GLY A 37 -18.52 0.14 5.76
CA GLY A 37 -19.16 0.06 7.05
C GLY A 37 -20.36 1.00 7.18
N LYS A 38 -20.91 1.11 8.40
CA LYS A 38 -22.09 1.93 8.68
C LYS A 38 -21.76 3.42 8.63
N GLY A 39 -22.24 4.11 7.61
CA GLY A 39 -22.07 5.58 7.45
C GLY A 39 -20.73 6.02 6.91
N GLY A 40 -19.84 5.08 6.55
CA GLY A 40 -18.57 5.36 5.91
C GLY A 40 -18.64 5.31 4.38
N THR A 41 -17.51 5.60 3.76
CA THR A 41 -17.30 5.56 2.30
C THR A 41 -16.09 4.67 1.97
N LEU A 42 -15.90 4.30 0.70
CA LEU A 42 -14.68 3.62 0.26
C LEU A 42 -13.42 4.46 0.49
N VAL A 43 -13.53 5.80 0.50
CA VAL A 43 -12.40 6.69 0.82
C VAL A 43 -11.96 6.51 2.27
N ASP A 44 -12.92 6.34 3.20
CA ASP A 44 -12.61 6.08 4.62
C ASP A 44 -11.97 4.70 4.81
N PHE A 45 -12.40 3.71 4.02
CA PHE A 45 -11.79 2.37 4.01
C PHE A 45 -10.38 2.38 3.42
N ALA A 46 -10.14 3.19 2.38
CA ALA A 46 -8.88 3.24 1.63
C ALA A 46 -7.75 3.96 2.39
N ASN A 47 -7.51 3.59 3.65
CA ASN A 47 -6.55 4.22 4.55
C ASN A 47 -5.36 3.32 4.94
N ALA A 48 -5.18 2.20 4.24
CA ALA A 48 -4.14 1.22 4.53
C ALA A 48 -2.71 1.83 4.61
N HIS A 49 -2.45 2.90 3.85
CA HIS A 49 -1.20 3.66 3.90
C HIS A 49 -0.92 4.34 5.25
N LYS A 50 -1.92 4.48 6.11
CA LYS A 50 -1.77 4.99 7.49
C LYS A 50 -1.44 3.88 8.50
N TYR A 51 -1.62 2.64 8.10
CA TYR A 51 -1.40 1.46 8.93
C TYR A 51 -0.16 0.68 8.50
N PHE A 52 -0.04 0.36 7.20
CA PHE A 52 1.11 -0.34 6.63
C PHE A 52 2.27 0.61 6.30
N GLY A 53 3.46 0.03 6.17
CA GLY A 53 4.69 0.76 5.94
C GLY A 53 5.37 1.20 7.23
N LEU A 54 6.34 2.10 7.10
CA LEU A 54 7.16 2.60 8.20
C LEU A 54 6.61 3.92 8.72
N HIS A 55 6.21 3.93 9.99
CA HIS A 55 5.65 5.10 10.67
C HIS A 55 6.46 5.49 11.90
N LYS A 56 6.74 6.79 12.04
CA LYS A 56 7.32 7.32 13.27
C LYS A 56 6.24 7.47 14.32
N THR A 57 6.54 6.96 15.52
CA THR A 57 5.68 7.05 16.71
C THR A 57 6.32 7.91 17.80
N ARG A 58 5.62 8.13 18.92
CA ARG A 58 6.21 8.81 20.08
C ARG A 58 7.38 8.04 20.69
N SER A 59 7.30 6.72 20.71
CA SER A 59 8.28 5.82 21.32
C SER A 59 9.38 5.36 20.37
N GLY A 60 9.19 5.49 19.06
CA GLY A 60 10.17 4.97 18.08
C GLY A 60 9.56 4.86 16.69
N TRP A 61 9.67 3.69 16.11
CA TRP A 61 9.15 3.36 14.79
C TRP A 61 8.22 2.14 14.87
N ALA A 62 7.16 2.15 14.08
CA ALA A 62 6.33 0.98 13.83
C ALA A 62 6.37 0.66 12.35
N PHE A 63 6.62 -0.58 12.02
CA PHE A 63 6.58 -1.05 10.65
C PHE A 63 5.62 -2.23 10.51
N ARG A 64 4.78 -2.19 9.49
CA ARG A 64 3.82 -3.26 9.17
C ARG A 64 3.84 -3.59 7.69
N GLU A 65 3.71 -4.88 7.41
CA GLU A 65 3.57 -5.39 6.04
C GLU A 65 2.56 -6.54 6.02
N TRP A 66 1.86 -6.68 4.90
CA TRP A 66 0.97 -7.79 4.67
C TRP A 66 1.65 -8.84 3.81
N ALA A 67 1.92 -9.99 4.40
CA ALA A 67 2.58 -11.11 3.74
C ALA A 67 2.00 -12.45 4.26
N PRO A 68 0.77 -12.82 3.85
CA PRO A 68 0.03 -13.93 4.44
C PRO A 68 0.71 -15.28 4.25
N ASN A 69 1.48 -15.46 3.18
CA ASN A 69 2.18 -16.70 2.85
C ASN A 69 3.65 -16.71 3.32
N ALA A 70 4.11 -15.66 4.00
CA ALA A 70 5.46 -15.63 4.55
C ALA A 70 5.57 -16.54 5.79
N THR A 71 6.72 -17.19 5.93
CA THR A 71 7.10 -17.99 7.11
C THR A 71 7.98 -17.20 8.07
N ALA A 72 8.74 -16.20 7.57
CA ALA A 72 9.48 -15.23 8.36
C ALA A 72 9.67 -13.94 7.55
N VAL A 73 9.76 -12.81 8.24
CA VAL A 73 10.01 -11.50 7.63
C VAL A 73 11.01 -10.75 8.50
N TYR A 74 12.04 -10.18 7.88
CA TYR A 74 13.06 -9.36 8.54
C TYR A 74 13.16 -8.00 7.89
N LEU A 75 13.35 -6.97 8.67
CA LEU A 75 13.74 -5.66 8.18
C LEU A 75 15.26 -5.62 8.04
N ILE A 76 15.74 -5.41 6.81
CA ILE A 76 17.18 -5.32 6.49
C ILE A 76 17.47 -3.95 5.87
N GLY A 77 18.66 -3.43 6.11
CA GLY A 77 19.01 -2.11 5.58
C GLY A 77 20.41 -1.65 5.99
N SER A 78 20.71 -0.37 5.69
CA SER A 78 21.98 0.27 6.03
C SER A 78 22.29 0.25 7.53
N PHE A 79 21.26 0.23 8.37
CA PHE A 79 21.37 0.22 9.84
C PHE A 79 21.79 -1.13 10.43
N ASN A 80 21.70 -2.23 9.70
CA ASN A 80 22.09 -3.58 10.16
C ASN A 80 23.00 -4.34 9.16
N ASN A 81 23.65 -3.60 8.24
CA ASN A 81 24.50 -4.13 7.17
C ASN A 81 23.78 -5.14 6.27
N TRP A 82 22.49 -4.92 6.00
CA TRP A 82 21.65 -5.76 5.13
C TRP A 82 21.55 -7.22 5.57
N THR A 83 21.74 -7.48 6.86
CA THR A 83 21.74 -8.83 7.42
C THR A 83 20.47 -9.09 8.24
N GLU A 84 20.01 -10.34 8.20
CA GLU A 84 18.93 -10.80 9.05
C GLU A 84 19.43 -10.90 10.49
N LYS A 85 18.78 -10.19 11.40
CA LYS A 85 19.07 -10.23 12.84
C LYS A 85 17.77 -10.39 13.61
N ALA A 86 17.81 -11.11 14.72
CA ALA A 86 16.63 -11.38 15.54
C ALA A 86 15.93 -10.09 16.00
N GLU A 87 16.70 -9.05 16.33
CA GLU A 87 16.17 -7.75 16.74
C GLU A 87 15.40 -7.00 15.63
N PHE A 88 15.52 -7.44 14.38
CA PHE A 88 14.80 -6.90 13.21
C PHE A 88 13.82 -7.91 12.61
N ALA A 89 13.57 -9.02 13.30
CA ALA A 89 12.52 -9.96 12.89
C ALA A 89 11.14 -9.39 13.19
N LEU A 90 10.25 -9.43 12.20
CA LEU A 90 8.86 -9.06 12.39
C LEU A 90 8.09 -10.21 13.05
N THR A 91 7.13 -9.87 13.86
CA THR A 91 6.19 -10.81 14.47
C THR A 91 4.93 -10.86 13.61
N ARG A 92 4.48 -12.07 13.32
CA ARG A 92 3.19 -12.27 12.65
C ARG A 92 2.06 -12.01 13.64
N ILE A 93 1.16 -11.14 13.24
CA ILE A 93 -0.08 -10.84 13.94
C ILE A 93 -1.28 -11.37 13.14
N ASP A 94 -2.49 -10.90 13.37
CA ASP A 94 -3.69 -11.40 12.72
C ASP A 94 -3.76 -11.07 11.21
N GLY A 95 -4.52 -11.85 10.45
CA GLY A 95 -4.82 -11.59 9.03
C GLY A 95 -3.63 -11.65 8.07
N GLY A 96 -2.50 -12.24 8.46
CA GLY A 96 -1.29 -12.32 7.64
C GLY A 96 -0.44 -11.05 7.67
N VAL A 97 -0.70 -10.17 8.62
CA VAL A 97 0.09 -8.95 8.89
C VAL A 97 1.31 -9.30 9.72
N TRP A 98 2.42 -8.67 9.40
CA TRP A 98 3.69 -8.74 10.13
C TRP A 98 4.02 -7.36 10.69
N GLU A 99 4.45 -7.30 11.94
CA GLU A 99 4.75 -6.05 12.64
C GLU A 99 6.08 -6.11 13.38
N ILE A 100 6.76 -4.97 13.42
CA ILE A 100 7.88 -4.71 14.33
C ILE A 100 7.81 -3.28 14.87
N THR A 101 8.20 -3.11 16.12
CA THR A 101 8.44 -1.80 16.73
C THR A 101 9.91 -1.65 17.06
N LEU A 102 10.50 -0.50 16.73
CA LEU A 102 11.92 -0.23 16.93
C LEU A 102 12.11 1.07 17.74
N PRO A 103 13.17 1.15 18.57
CA PRO A 103 13.55 2.36 19.29
C PRO A 103 13.81 3.56 18.34
N LYS A 104 13.78 4.78 18.88
CA LYS A 104 13.90 6.04 18.10
C LYS A 104 15.22 6.20 17.36
N ASP A 105 16.29 5.68 17.93
CA ASP A 105 17.67 5.83 17.53
C ASP A 105 18.14 4.77 16.52
N VAL A 106 17.33 3.75 16.29
CA VAL A 106 17.66 2.62 15.40
C VAL A 106 17.63 3.03 13.94
N LEU A 107 16.65 3.84 13.53
CA LEU A 107 16.50 4.30 12.14
C LEU A 107 16.70 5.81 12.05
N ARG A 108 17.43 6.24 11.03
CA ARG A 108 17.73 7.65 10.74
C ARG A 108 17.18 8.05 9.38
N HIS A 109 16.89 9.35 9.23
CA HIS A 109 16.56 9.91 7.92
C HIS A 109 17.64 9.59 6.89
N GLY A 110 17.23 9.04 5.75
CA GLY A 110 18.12 8.66 4.68
C GLY A 110 18.54 7.19 4.70
N ASP A 111 18.33 6.44 5.79
CA ASP A 111 18.62 5.02 5.84
C ASP A 111 17.87 4.27 4.73
N LEU A 112 18.55 3.33 4.10
CA LEU A 112 17.97 2.46 3.07
C LEU A 112 17.51 1.15 3.70
N TYR A 113 16.38 0.64 3.24
CA TYR A 113 15.85 -0.61 3.78
C TYR A 113 15.04 -1.41 2.76
N LYS A 114 14.92 -2.70 3.02
CA LYS A 114 14.06 -3.67 2.36
C LYS A 114 13.51 -4.65 3.39
N LEU A 115 12.63 -5.50 2.93
CA LEU A 115 12.24 -6.71 3.63
C LEU A 115 12.99 -7.89 3.06
N LYS A 116 13.49 -8.76 3.94
CA LYS A 116 13.86 -10.13 3.60
C LYS A 116 12.69 -11.02 4.01
N VAL A 117 12.03 -11.59 3.00
CA VAL A 117 10.83 -12.41 3.18
C VAL A 117 11.18 -13.86 2.89
N HIS A 118 10.81 -14.74 3.80
CA HIS A 118 10.90 -16.19 3.64
C HIS A 118 9.50 -16.76 3.39
N TRP A 119 9.41 -17.79 2.57
CA TRP A 119 8.21 -18.56 2.30
C TRP A 119 8.58 -20.03 2.10
N ASP A 120 7.60 -20.90 2.01
CA ASP A 120 7.88 -22.32 1.76
C ASP A 120 8.65 -22.50 0.44
N GLY A 121 9.85 -23.11 0.54
CA GLY A 121 10.74 -23.34 -0.59
C GLY A 121 11.61 -22.16 -1.04
N GLY A 122 11.62 -20.99 -0.35
CA GLY A 122 12.49 -19.89 -0.76
C GLY A 122 12.50 -18.66 0.10
N CYS A 123 13.29 -17.69 -0.34
CA CYS A 123 13.32 -16.35 0.27
C CYS A 123 13.70 -15.30 -0.78
N GLY A 124 13.44 -14.04 -0.49
CA GLY A 124 13.84 -12.94 -1.37
C GLY A 124 13.72 -11.58 -0.71
N GLU A 125 14.39 -10.60 -1.31
CA GLU A 125 14.27 -9.21 -0.90
C GLU A 125 13.07 -8.56 -1.58
N ARG A 126 12.37 -7.70 -0.86
CA ARG A 126 11.22 -6.94 -1.36
C ARG A 126 11.29 -5.50 -0.88
N ILE A 127 10.92 -4.57 -1.75
CA ILE A 127 10.58 -3.21 -1.31
C ILE A 127 9.20 -3.31 -0.65
N PRO A 128 9.01 -2.72 0.55
CA PRO A 128 7.71 -2.71 1.19
C PRO A 128 6.63 -2.06 0.32
N ALA A 129 5.42 -2.63 0.31
CA ALA A 129 4.33 -2.16 -0.55
C ALA A 129 3.92 -0.71 -0.27
N TYR A 130 4.05 -0.26 0.97
CA TYR A 130 3.70 1.10 1.41
C TYR A 130 4.94 1.95 1.72
N SER A 131 5.98 1.82 0.90
CA SER A 131 7.15 2.71 1.01
C SER A 131 6.79 4.13 0.60
N THR A 132 7.08 5.10 1.46
CA THR A 132 6.82 6.52 1.17
C THR A 132 7.85 7.12 0.22
N ARG A 133 9.03 6.54 0.15
CA ARG A 133 10.11 6.94 -0.74
C ARG A 133 10.93 5.74 -1.15
N THR A 134 11.27 5.66 -2.44
CA THR A 134 12.24 4.72 -2.99
C THR A 134 13.36 5.49 -3.67
N VAL A 135 14.56 4.93 -3.64
CA VAL A 135 15.73 5.45 -4.34
C VAL A 135 16.41 4.33 -5.10
N GLN A 136 16.96 4.67 -6.25
CA GLN A 136 17.75 3.75 -7.06
C GLN A 136 19.23 4.00 -6.78
N ASP A 137 19.98 2.94 -6.56
CA ASP A 137 21.45 3.01 -6.50
C ASP A 137 22.02 3.25 -7.90
N GLU A 138 22.88 4.25 -8.03
CA GLU A 138 23.40 4.68 -9.34
C GLU A 138 24.29 3.63 -10.04
N LYS A 139 24.92 2.76 -9.26
CA LYS A 139 25.86 1.74 -9.81
C LYS A 139 25.17 0.41 -10.10
N THR A 140 24.35 -0.05 -9.15
CA THR A 140 23.70 -1.34 -9.24
C THR A 140 22.34 -1.28 -9.91
N LEU A 141 21.77 -0.09 -10.04
CA LEU A 141 20.40 0.20 -10.51
C LEU A 141 19.31 -0.49 -9.68
N ILE A 142 19.65 -0.95 -8.49
CA ILE A 142 18.73 -1.61 -7.58
C ILE A 142 17.99 -0.56 -6.76
N PHE A 143 16.67 -0.72 -6.66
CA PHE A 143 15.84 0.13 -5.82
C PHE A 143 15.80 -0.35 -4.37
N SER A 144 15.76 0.60 -3.45
CA SER A 144 15.53 0.38 -2.01
C SER A 144 14.53 1.40 -1.49
N ALA A 145 13.77 1.03 -0.47
CA ALA A 145 12.99 1.98 0.30
C ALA A 145 13.93 2.87 1.13
N GLN A 146 13.53 4.11 1.38
CA GLN A 146 14.29 5.05 2.18
C GLN A 146 13.48 5.58 3.35
N VAL A 147 14.08 5.61 4.53
CA VAL A 147 13.51 6.27 5.71
C VAL A 147 13.44 7.77 5.44
N TRP A 148 12.22 8.29 5.27
CA TRP A 148 12.01 9.69 4.95
C TRP A 148 11.45 10.47 6.13
N GLN A 149 12.34 11.08 6.90
CA GLN A 149 12.00 11.88 8.08
C GLN A 149 12.92 13.10 8.13
N PRO A 150 12.79 14.05 7.21
CA PRO A 150 13.64 15.25 7.20
C PRO A 150 13.36 16.11 8.44
N ALA A 151 14.42 16.71 8.99
CA ALA A 151 14.32 17.64 10.14
C ALA A 151 13.43 18.86 9.82
N ARG A 152 13.41 19.26 8.55
CA ARG A 152 12.53 20.32 8.04
C ARG A 152 11.69 19.76 6.90
N PRO A 153 10.42 19.42 7.14
CA PRO A 153 9.51 18.99 6.08
C PRO A 153 9.36 20.06 5.00
N TYR A 154 9.22 19.61 3.76
CA TYR A 154 8.94 20.54 2.66
C TYR A 154 7.60 21.25 2.89
N LYS A 155 7.61 22.57 2.69
CA LYS A 155 6.39 23.38 2.69
C LYS A 155 6.07 23.79 1.26
N PHE A 156 4.85 23.48 0.82
CA PHE A 156 4.40 23.92 -0.50
C PHE A 156 4.35 25.45 -0.56
N LYS A 157 4.85 26.03 -1.66
CA LYS A 157 4.83 27.48 -1.88
C LYS A 157 3.43 28.01 -2.12
N VAL A 158 2.54 27.18 -2.67
CA VAL A 158 1.13 27.51 -2.91
C VAL A 158 0.30 26.85 -1.80
N ALA A 159 0.02 27.61 -0.75
CA ALA A 159 -0.70 27.11 0.43
C ALA A 159 -2.18 26.79 0.12
N ASP A 160 -2.79 27.56 -0.79
CA ASP A 160 -4.23 27.50 -1.09
C ASP A 160 -4.55 26.67 -2.34
N PHE A 161 -3.63 25.82 -2.77
CA PHE A 161 -3.88 24.95 -3.91
C PHE A 161 -5.07 24.04 -3.63
N LYS A 162 -6.12 24.19 -4.43
CA LYS A 162 -7.29 23.30 -4.42
C LYS A 162 -7.18 22.35 -5.61
N PRO A 163 -7.05 21.04 -5.39
CA PRO A 163 -7.06 20.09 -6.49
C PRO A 163 -8.41 20.15 -7.21
N GLN A 164 -8.39 19.85 -8.49
CA GLN A 164 -9.65 19.67 -9.24
C GLN A 164 -10.46 18.53 -8.62
N THR A 165 -11.74 18.74 -8.39
CA THR A 165 -12.64 17.74 -7.82
C THR A 165 -13.22 16.78 -8.86
N ASN A 166 -13.01 17.07 -10.14
CA ASN A 166 -13.44 16.19 -11.22
C ASN A 166 -12.57 14.93 -11.29
N PRO A 167 -13.14 13.77 -11.63
CA PRO A 167 -12.38 12.56 -11.86
C PRO A 167 -11.28 12.79 -12.89
N LEU A 168 -10.05 12.45 -12.54
CA LEU A 168 -8.93 12.50 -13.47
C LEU A 168 -8.98 11.27 -14.37
N LEU A 169 -9.00 11.49 -15.68
CA LEU A 169 -8.80 10.45 -16.68
C LEU A 169 -7.34 10.48 -17.09
N ILE A 170 -6.58 9.48 -16.62
CA ILE A 170 -5.14 9.39 -16.86
C ILE A 170 -4.90 8.25 -17.84
N TYR A 171 -4.26 8.56 -18.97
CA TYR A 171 -3.78 7.59 -19.93
C TYR A 171 -2.25 7.60 -19.93
N GLU A 172 -1.66 6.50 -19.54
CA GLU A 172 -0.21 6.31 -19.60
C GLU A 172 0.15 5.59 -20.89
N CYS A 173 1.07 6.16 -21.67
CA CYS A 173 1.57 5.53 -22.89
C CYS A 173 3.08 5.62 -22.95
N HIS A 174 3.70 4.59 -23.52
CA HIS A 174 5.12 4.54 -23.78
C HIS A 174 5.35 4.74 -25.28
N ILE A 175 6.00 5.87 -25.64
CA ILE A 175 6.35 6.18 -27.03
C ILE A 175 7.69 5.51 -27.32
N GLY A 176 7.68 4.47 -28.12
CA GLY A 176 8.90 3.74 -28.49
C GLY A 176 8.79 2.23 -28.39
N MET A 177 7.60 1.73 -28.13
CA MET A 177 7.25 0.32 -28.32
C MET A 177 6.42 0.13 -29.56
#